data_b05ed22b4cd0898683b7f679cd10424c
#
_entry.id   b05ed22b4cd0898683b7f679cd10424c
#
_cell.length_a   1.000
_cell.length_b   1.000
_cell.length_c   1.000
_cell.angle_alpha   90.00
_cell.angle_beta   90.00
_cell.angle_gamma   90.00
#
_symmetry.space_group_name_H-M   'P 1'
#
loop_
_entity.id
_entity.type
_entity.pdbx_description
1 polymer ?
#
loop_
_entity_poly.entity_id
_entity_poly.type
_entity_poly.pdbx_seq_one_letter_code
_entity_poly.pdbx_strand_id
1 'polypeptide(L)'
;MRTVIQRVQHASVTIDGTVKSSIGKGYLLLLGVEESDTSEDVDWLVRKVAALRVFDDDNGVMNRSLFDIQGEALVVSQFTLYASYKKGNRPSWFRAASHEISVPLYEEFCSKLSEALGKPVGTGEFGADMKVELLNDGPVTICMDTKNKE
;
A
#
# COMPACT_ATOMS: atom_id res chain seq x y z
N MET A 1 -0.59 -10.36 5.72
CA MET A 1 -0.77 -9.18 4.82
C MET A 1 0.59 -8.57 4.54
N ARG A 2 0.87 -8.22 3.29
CA ARG A 2 2.12 -7.59 2.88
C ARG A 2 1.86 -6.26 2.22
N THR A 3 2.75 -5.31 2.45
CA THR A 3 2.74 -4.06 1.69
C THR A 3 4.14 -3.64 1.29
N VAL A 4 4.24 -3.04 0.10
CA VAL A 4 5.39 -2.27 -0.33
C VAL A 4 4.97 -0.81 -0.32
N ILE A 5 5.68 0.00 0.45
CA ILE A 5 5.42 1.42 0.63
C ILE A 5 6.49 2.19 -0.11
N GLN A 6 6.09 3.10 -0.98
CA GLN A 6 7.00 4.03 -1.62
C GLN A 6 6.64 5.46 -1.22
N ARG A 7 7.60 6.20 -0.69
CA ARG A 7 7.46 7.64 -0.47
C ARG A 7 7.49 8.34 -1.82
N VAL A 8 6.47 9.15 -2.11
CA VAL A 8 6.30 9.77 -3.42
C VAL A 8 6.09 11.27 -3.34
N GLN A 9 6.53 11.99 -4.39
CA GLN A 9 6.12 13.38 -4.61
C GLN A 9 4.73 13.45 -5.26
N HIS A 10 4.40 12.48 -6.09
CA HIS A 10 3.08 12.26 -6.68
C HIS A 10 2.95 10.79 -7.12
N ALA A 11 1.73 10.33 -7.24
CA ALA A 11 1.41 9.04 -7.85
C ALA A 11 0.00 9.05 -8.45
N SER A 12 -0.25 8.20 -9.44
CA SER A 12 -1.57 8.06 -10.05
C SER A 12 -1.82 6.63 -10.53
N VAL A 13 -3.08 6.28 -10.64
CA VAL A 13 -3.57 5.04 -11.26
C VAL A 13 -4.44 5.41 -12.44
N THR A 14 -4.13 4.85 -13.60
CA THR A 14 -4.91 5.00 -14.84
C THR A 14 -5.48 3.65 -15.23
N ILE A 15 -6.77 3.61 -15.56
CA ILE A 15 -7.52 2.43 -16.01
C ILE A 15 -8.22 2.80 -17.31
N ASP A 16 -8.01 2.01 -18.37
CA ASP A 16 -8.60 2.24 -19.70
C ASP A 16 -8.40 3.68 -20.21
N GLY A 17 -7.20 4.23 -20.00
CA GLY A 17 -6.84 5.58 -20.43
C GLY A 17 -7.37 6.72 -19.56
N THR A 18 -8.11 6.42 -18.49
CA THR A 18 -8.69 7.41 -17.57
C THR A 18 -8.01 7.33 -16.19
N VAL A 19 -7.61 8.47 -15.65
CA VAL A 19 -7.05 8.55 -14.30
C VAL A 19 -8.15 8.23 -13.28
N LYS A 20 -7.99 7.13 -12.56
CA LYS A 20 -8.89 6.68 -11.49
C LYS A 20 -8.63 7.44 -10.19
N SER A 21 -7.37 7.58 -9.81
CA SER A 21 -6.92 8.24 -8.59
C SER A 21 -5.57 8.91 -8.82
N SER A 22 -5.37 10.03 -8.14
CA SER A 22 -4.11 10.78 -8.18
C SER A 22 -3.85 11.40 -6.81
N ILE A 23 -2.60 11.38 -6.37
CA ILE A 23 -2.16 11.97 -5.11
C ILE A 23 -0.93 12.84 -5.31
N GLY A 24 -0.73 13.79 -4.41
CA GLY A 24 0.51 14.54 -4.25
C GLY A 24 1.49 13.81 -3.33
N LYS A 25 2.21 14.58 -2.51
CA LYS A 25 3.22 14.05 -1.57
C LYS A 25 2.61 13.07 -0.57
N GLY A 26 3.23 11.91 -0.45
CA GLY A 26 2.76 10.89 0.48
C GLY A 26 3.27 9.50 0.17
N TYR A 27 2.38 8.51 0.17
CA TYR A 27 2.69 7.11 -0.09
C TYR A 27 1.92 6.53 -1.27
N LEU A 28 2.62 5.79 -2.12
CA LEU A 28 2.03 4.70 -2.89
C LEU A 28 2.21 3.41 -2.09
N LEU A 29 1.11 2.71 -1.85
CA LEU A 29 1.08 1.42 -1.16
C LEU A 29 0.62 0.33 -2.13
N LEU A 30 1.45 -0.69 -2.32
CA LEU A 30 1.06 -1.94 -2.97
C LEU A 30 0.66 -2.91 -1.86
N LEU A 31 -0.58 -3.40 -1.85
CA LEU A 31 -1.13 -4.21 -0.77
C LEU A 31 -1.50 -5.61 -1.25
N GLY A 32 -0.86 -6.62 -0.67
CA GLY A 32 -1.17 -8.04 -0.88
C GLY A 32 -1.84 -8.67 0.32
N VAL A 33 -2.81 -9.53 0.07
CA VAL A 33 -3.56 -10.28 1.08
C VAL A 33 -3.32 -11.77 0.87
N GLU A 34 -3.10 -12.51 1.95
CA GLU A 34 -3.04 -13.97 1.95
C GLU A 34 -4.23 -14.59 2.69
N GLU A 35 -4.47 -15.87 2.46
CA GLU A 35 -5.65 -16.60 2.93
C GLU A 35 -5.84 -16.57 4.45
N SER A 36 -4.75 -16.48 5.21
CA SER A 36 -4.78 -16.44 6.68
C SER A 36 -4.90 -15.06 7.30
N ASP A 37 -4.99 -14.01 6.47
CA ASP A 37 -5.12 -12.65 6.98
C ASP A 37 -6.50 -12.36 7.55
N THR A 38 -6.53 -11.51 8.55
CA THR A 38 -7.73 -11.10 9.27
C THR A 38 -7.73 -9.58 9.51
N SER A 39 -8.82 -9.07 10.10
CA SER A 39 -8.89 -7.65 10.51
C SER A 39 -7.79 -7.25 11.49
N GLU A 40 -7.22 -8.17 12.27
CA GLU A 40 -6.08 -7.90 13.15
C GLU A 40 -4.83 -7.51 12.35
N ASP A 41 -4.61 -8.16 11.20
CA ASP A 41 -3.54 -7.80 10.27
C ASP A 41 -3.74 -6.41 9.69
N VAL A 42 -4.98 -6.09 9.31
CA VAL A 42 -5.37 -4.75 8.84
C VAL A 42 -5.09 -3.70 9.91
N ASP A 43 -5.56 -3.90 11.14
CA ASP A 43 -5.39 -2.95 12.24
C ASP A 43 -3.93 -2.68 12.56
N TRP A 44 -3.12 -3.73 12.58
CA TRP A 44 -1.69 -3.58 12.83
C TRP A 44 -1.01 -2.80 11.71
N LEU A 45 -1.30 -3.15 10.47
CA LEU A 45 -0.65 -2.55 9.30
C LEU A 45 -1.05 -1.07 9.14
N VAL A 46 -2.33 -0.74 9.30
CA VAL A 46 -2.83 0.64 9.26
C VAL A 46 -2.10 1.52 10.29
N ARG A 47 -2.00 1.06 11.54
CA ARG A 47 -1.28 1.81 12.58
C ARG A 47 0.18 2.03 12.22
N LYS A 48 0.86 1.01 11.67
CA LYS A 48 2.25 1.11 11.26
C LYS A 48 2.44 2.09 10.10
N VAL A 49 1.63 1.98 9.07
CA VAL A 49 1.69 2.85 7.89
C VAL A 49 1.43 4.31 8.26
N ALA A 50 0.39 4.58 9.03
CA ALA A 50 0.02 5.94 9.42
C ALA A 50 1.09 6.61 10.30
N ALA A 51 1.74 5.84 11.17
CA ALA A 51 2.71 6.34 12.15
C ALA A 51 4.18 6.24 11.70
N LEU A 52 4.46 5.64 10.54
CA LEU A 52 5.82 5.45 10.03
C LEU A 52 6.49 6.80 9.76
N ARG A 53 7.66 7.02 10.37
CA ARG A 53 8.35 8.32 10.39
C ARG A 53 9.46 8.38 9.35
N VAL A 54 9.08 8.57 8.08
CA VAL A 54 10.00 8.57 6.93
C VAL A 54 9.96 9.87 6.11
N PHE A 55 9.29 10.90 6.61
CA PHE A 55 9.32 12.23 6.03
C PHE A 55 10.27 13.12 6.82
N ASP A 56 10.99 13.96 6.10
CA ASP A 56 12.01 14.82 6.69
C ASP A 56 11.39 15.89 7.60
N ASP A 57 12.04 16.12 8.74
CA ASP A 57 11.79 17.27 9.60
C ASP A 57 12.55 18.51 9.10
N ASP A 58 12.52 19.59 9.87
CA ASP A 58 13.18 20.85 9.51
C ASP A 58 14.71 20.75 9.48
N ASN A 59 15.27 19.67 10.04
CA ASN A 59 16.71 19.38 10.03
C ASN A 59 17.09 18.37 8.92
N GLY A 60 16.17 17.98 8.05
CA GLY A 60 16.40 17.00 6.99
C GLY A 60 16.52 15.55 7.49
N VAL A 61 15.99 15.26 8.68
CA VAL A 61 15.99 13.92 9.27
C VAL A 61 14.63 13.27 9.09
N MET A 62 14.60 12.01 8.66
CA MET A 62 13.35 11.22 8.58
C MET A 62 12.75 11.02 9.99
N ASN A 63 11.78 11.84 10.34
CA ASN A 63 11.25 11.97 11.69
C ASN A 63 9.74 12.23 11.73
N ARG A 64 9.13 12.63 10.63
CA ARG A 64 7.69 12.92 10.53
C ARG A 64 6.94 11.78 9.88
N SER A 65 5.73 11.51 10.37
CA SER A 65 4.80 10.54 9.80
C SER A 65 4.03 11.13 8.62
N LEU A 66 3.28 10.27 7.92
CA LEU A 66 2.35 10.70 6.87
C LEU A 66 1.27 11.63 7.46
N PHE A 67 0.79 11.33 8.67
CA PHE A 67 -0.17 12.19 9.37
C PHE A 67 0.44 13.57 9.70
N ASP A 68 1.67 13.64 10.19
CA ASP A 68 2.33 14.91 10.57
C ASP A 68 2.49 15.86 9.38
N ILE A 69 2.76 15.34 8.19
CA ILE A 69 2.90 16.16 6.98
C ILE A 69 1.58 16.40 6.27
N GLN A 70 0.46 15.87 6.78
CA GLN A 70 -0.84 15.87 6.11
C GLN A 70 -0.76 15.34 4.67
N GLY A 71 0.05 14.30 4.48
CA GLY A 71 0.27 13.66 3.20
C GLY A 71 -0.92 12.83 2.75
N GLU A 72 -0.83 12.35 1.53
CA GLU A 72 -1.86 11.54 0.89
C GLU A 72 -1.38 10.10 0.71
N ALA A 73 -2.31 9.17 0.59
CA ALA A 73 -2.00 7.77 0.31
C ALA A 73 -2.81 7.28 -0.91
N LEU A 74 -2.15 6.49 -1.76
CA LEU A 74 -2.75 5.77 -2.87
C LEU A 74 -2.51 4.27 -2.63
N VAL A 75 -3.58 3.50 -2.47
CA VAL A 75 -3.53 2.08 -2.16
C VAL A 75 -3.95 1.26 -3.38
N VAL A 76 -3.05 0.41 -3.84
CA VAL A 76 -3.26 -0.47 -5.00
C VAL A 76 -3.17 -1.92 -4.56
N SER A 77 -4.18 -2.72 -4.90
CA SER A 77 -4.14 -4.17 -4.65
C SER A 77 -3.05 -4.83 -5.49
N GLN A 78 -2.24 -5.70 -4.87
CA GLN A 78 -1.08 -6.34 -5.50
C GLN A 78 -0.91 -7.78 -5.00
N PHE A 79 -1.67 -8.73 -5.54
CA PHE A 79 -1.59 -10.14 -5.16
C PHE A 79 -0.22 -10.76 -5.47
N THR A 80 0.50 -10.22 -6.44
CA THR A 80 1.81 -10.70 -6.85
C THR A 80 2.90 -10.54 -5.78
N LEU A 81 2.62 -9.81 -4.67
CA LEU A 81 3.50 -9.80 -3.50
C LEU A 81 3.59 -11.19 -2.82
N TYR A 82 2.67 -12.09 -3.14
CA TYR A 82 2.66 -13.48 -2.70
C TYR A 82 3.13 -14.46 -3.78
N ALA A 83 3.95 -13.99 -4.71
CA ALA A 83 4.56 -14.83 -5.73
C ALA A 83 5.44 -15.92 -5.10
N SER A 84 5.27 -17.16 -5.54
CA SER A 84 6.19 -18.25 -5.28
C SER A 84 6.96 -18.58 -6.55
N TYR A 85 8.28 -18.43 -6.50
CA TYR A 85 9.20 -18.64 -7.62
C TYR A 85 10.36 -19.59 -7.26
N LYS A 86 10.18 -20.37 -6.17
CA LYS A 86 11.20 -21.31 -5.68
C LYS A 86 11.48 -22.43 -6.67
N LYS A 87 10.47 -22.83 -7.44
CA LYS A 87 10.57 -23.89 -8.43
C LYS A 87 10.26 -23.35 -9.83
N GLY A 88 11.32 -23.08 -10.59
CA GLY A 88 11.20 -22.56 -11.96
C GLY A 88 10.92 -21.06 -12.04
N ASN A 89 10.92 -20.53 -13.26
CA ASN A 89 10.84 -19.09 -13.53
C ASN A 89 9.42 -18.58 -13.75
N ARG A 90 8.40 -19.46 -13.81
CA ARG A 90 7.00 -19.07 -13.84
C ARG A 90 6.48 -18.98 -12.40
N PRO A 91 6.16 -17.77 -11.91
CA PRO A 91 5.64 -17.62 -10.56
C PRO A 91 4.30 -18.32 -10.39
N SER A 92 4.03 -18.82 -9.18
CA SER A 92 2.71 -19.28 -8.77
C SER A 92 2.14 -18.38 -7.69
N TRP A 93 0.80 -18.34 -7.57
CA TRP A 93 0.07 -17.39 -6.75
C TRP A 93 -0.77 -18.08 -5.66
N PHE A 94 -0.46 -19.35 -5.34
CA PHE A 94 -1.26 -20.17 -4.42
C PHE A 94 -1.35 -19.60 -2.99
N ARG A 95 -0.46 -18.67 -2.62
CA ARG A 95 -0.49 -18.01 -1.32
C ARG A 95 -1.36 -16.75 -1.29
N ALA A 96 -1.68 -16.19 -2.45
CA ALA A 96 -2.55 -15.04 -2.54
C ALA A 96 -3.99 -15.44 -2.18
N ALA A 97 -4.66 -14.64 -1.38
CA ALA A 97 -6.05 -14.89 -1.00
C ALA A 97 -6.99 -14.82 -2.21
N SER A 98 -8.08 -15.58 -2.14
CA SER A 98 -9.21 -15.47 -3.07
C SER A 98 -9.83 -14.07 -3.00
N HIS A 99 -10.61 -13.71 -4.03
CA HIS A 99 -11.32 -12.41 -4.05
C HIS A 99 -12.30 -12.26 -2.88
N GLU A 100 -12.91 -13.35 -2.44
CA GLU A 100 -13.85 -13.35 -1.32
C GLU A 100 -13.21 -12.91 0.00
N ILE A 101 -11.91 -13.12 0.15
CA ILE A 101 -11.13 -12.72 1.33
C ILE A 101 -10.40 -11.41 1.08
N SER A 102 -9.75 -11.29 -0.07
CA SER A 102 -8.86 -10.15 -0.35
C SER A 102 -9.61 -8.84 -0.57
N VAL A 103 -10.77 -8.85 -1.23
CA VAL A 103 -11.52 -7.62 -1.50
C VAL A 103 -12.02 -6.97 -0.21
N PRO A 104 -12.72 -7.69 0.71
CA PRO A 104 -13.16 -7.08 1.96
C PRO A 104 -12.02 -6.56 2.83
N LEU A 105 -10.90 -7.28 2.93
CA LEU A 105 -9.75 -6.84 3.72
C LEU A 105 -9.02 -5.64 3.10
N TYR A 106 -8.96 -5.57 1.77
CA TYR A 106 -8.45 -4.41 1.06
C TYR A 106 -9.31 -3.17 1.31
N GLU A 107 -10.63 -3.30 1.21
CA GLU A 107 -11.58 -2.23 1.47
C GLU A 107 -11.52 -1.77 2.93
N GLU A 108 -11.43 -2.71 3.87
CA GLU A 108 -11.27 -2.42 5.29
C GLU A 108 -9.95 -1.64 5.55
N PHE A 109 -8.85 -2.05 4.93
CA PHE A 109 -7.59 -1.34 5.02
C PHE A 109 -7.70 0.11 4.53
N CYS A 110 -8.30 0.32 3.36
CA CYS A 110 -8.50 1.65 2.79
C CYS A 110 -9.37 2.52 3.68
N SER A 111 -10.46 1.98 4.21
CA SER A 111 -11.37 2.69 5.12
C SER A 111 -10.67 3.10 6.42
N LYS A 112 -9.98 2.17 7.07
CA LYS A 112 -9.26 2.44 8.33
C LYS A 112 -8.09 3.38 8.14
N LEU A 113 -7.36 3.28 7.03
CA LEU A 113 -6.28 4.21 6.74
C LEU A 113 -6.82 5.63 6.46
N SER A 114 -7.93 5.75 5.76
CA SER A 114 -8.62 7.04 5.55
C SER A 114 -9.03 7.67 6.88
N GLU A 115 -9.56 6.88 7.79
CA GLU A 115 -9.93 7.33 9.14
C GLU A 115 -8.69 7.79 9.93
N ALA A 116 -7.62 7.00 9.92
CA ALA A 116 -6.37 7.33 10.62
C ALA A 116 -5.70 8.60 10.09
N LEU A 117 -5.82 8.89 8.79
CA LEU A 117 -5.25 10.08 8.17
C LEU A 117 -6.18 11.29 8.19
N GLY A 118 -7.47 11.10 8.49
CA GLY A 118 -8.48 12.16 8.47
C GLY A 118 -8.84 12.65 7.06
N LYS A 119 -8.55 11.86 6.02
CA LYS A 119 -8.86 12.16 4.62
C LYS A 119 -8.98 10.87 3.81
N PRO A 120 -9.79 10.85 2.73
CA PRO A 120 -9.91 9.68 1.87
C PRO A 120 -8.56 9.28 1.26
N VAL A 121 -8.26 7.99 1.23
CA VAL A 121 -7.14 7.46 0.43
C VAL A 121 -7.58 7.27 -1.02
N GLY A 122 -6.65 7.48 -1.96
CA GLY A 122 -6.85 7.07 -3.34
C GLY A 122 -6.82 5.56 -3.47
N THR A 123 -7.61 5.02 -4.39
CA THR A 123 -7.69 3.59 -4.66
C THR A 123 -7.57 3.31 -6.14
N GLY A 124 -7.14 2.08 -6.48
CA GLY A 124 -7.33 1.50 -7.80
C GLY A 124 -8.69 0.81 -7.91
N GLU A 125 -8.76 -0.13 -8.83
CA GLU A 125 -9.90 -1.02 -9.00
C GLU A 125 -9.40 -2.47 -8.93
N PHE A 126 -9.97 -3.25 -8.03
CA PHE A 126 -9.54 -4.62 -7.80
C PHE A 126 -9.75 -5.48 -9.06
N GLY A 127 -8.69 -6.14 -9.53
CA GLY A 127 -8.72 -6.99 -10.73
C GLY A 127 -8.59 -6.26 -12.06
N ALA A 128 -8.54 -4.93 -12.09
CA ALA A 128 -8.35 -4.17 -13.32
C ALA A 128 -6.87 -4.16 -13.76
N ASP A 129 -6.65 -3.93 -15.05
CA ASP A 129 -5.33 -3.57 -15.57
C ASP A 129 -5.06 -2.09 -15.25
N MET A 130 -4.16 -1.87 -14.29
CA MET A 130 -3.84 -0.55 -13.78
C MET A 130 -2.45 -0.10 -14.25
N LYS A 131 -2.37 1.10 -14.80
CA LYS A 131 -1.11 1.79 -15.07
C LYS A 131 -0.81 2.69 -13.87
N VAL A 132 0.21 2.33 -13.11
CA VAL A 132 0.60 3.05 -11.89
C VAL A 132 1.83 3.87 -12.19
N GLU A 133 1.69 5.18 -12.10
CA GLU A 133 2.78 6.13 -12.27
C GLU A 133 3.11 6.79 -10.94
N LEU A 134 4.38 6.99 -10.66
CA LEU A 134 4.84 7.62 -9.43
C LEU A 134 6.22 8.26 -9.60
N LEU A 135 6.48 9.26 -8.78
CA LEU A 135 7.83 9.77 -8.55
C LEU A 135 8.29 9.36 -7.17
N ASN A 136 9.12 8.31 -7.09
CA ASN A 136 9.68 7.84 -5.82
C ASN A 136 10.67 8.87 -5.29
N ASP A 137 10.45 9.31 -4.07
CA ASP A 137 11.18 10.40 -3.44
C ASP A 137 12.22 9.87 -2.45
N GLY A 138 13.49 10.01 -2.84
CA GLY A 138 14.60 9.63 -1.98
C GLY A 138 15.68 8.75 -2.59
N PRO A 139 15.45 7.54 -3.16
CA PRO A 139 14.25 6.71 -3.03
C PRO A 139 14.04 6.20 -1.61
N VAL A 140 12.80 6.07 -1.20
CA VAL A 140 12.41 5.42 0.06
C VAL A 140 11.36 4.36 -0.26
N THR A 141 11.71 3.10 -0.04
CA THR A 141 10.87 1.94 -0.29
C THR A 141 10.97 1.01 0.92
N ILE A 142 9.83 0.69 1.54
CA ILE A 142 9.76 -0.13 2.75
C ILE A 142 8.80 -1.28 2.52
N CYS A 143 9.22 -2.48 2.89
CA CYS A 143 8.39 -3.69 2.86
C CYS A 143 7.95 -4.03 4.27
N MET A 144 6.67 -4.33 4.46
CA MET A 144 6.13 -4.82 5.73
C MET A 144 5.34 -6.11 5.50
N ASP A 145 5.45 -7.03 6.46
CA ASP A 145 4.72 -8.30 6.48
C ASP A 145 4.14 -8.51 7.88
N THR A 146 2.82 -8.65 7.99
CA THR A 146 2.15 -8.81 9.29
C THR A 146 2.45 -10.14 9.96
N LYS A 147 2.86 -11.15 9.18
CA LYS A 147 3.24 -12.48 9.68
C LYS A 147 4.74 -12.61 9.96
N ASN A 148 5.53 -11.69 9.44
CA ASN A 148 6.99 -11.67 9.63
C ASN A 148 7.43 -10.23 9.94
N LYS A 149 7.09 -9.78 11.14
CA LYS A 149 7.36 -8.42 11.62
C LYS A 149 8.85 -8.26 11.96
N GLU A 150 9.45 -7.17 11.45
CA GLU A 150 10.83 -6.77 11.73
C GLU A 150 10.89 -5.46 12.49
#